data_9e7a23fb014526950314966d339375be
#
_entry.id   9e7a23fb014526950314966d339375be
#
_cell.length_a   1.000
_cell.length_b   1.000
_cell.length_c   1.000
_cell.angle_alpha   90.00
_cell.angle_beta   90.00
_cell.angle_gamma   90.00
#
_symmetry.space_group_name_H-M   'P 1'
#
loop_
_entity.id
_entity.type
_entity.pdbx_description
1 polymer ?
#
loop_
_entity_poly.entity_id
_entity_poly.type
_entity_poly.pdbx_seq_one_letter_code
_entity_poly.pdbx_strand_id
1 'polypeptide(L)'
;MNKILVIDDEKNIQVSLASILEDEGYKVFIADNGEDGLEKFKNVKPDAVFLDIWLPGMDGLETMRKMLAGNPLQIIIMISGHGNITTAVSAVKEGAYDFLEKPLGLDKVIFVLKRGLEYQKLLDENLKLKSILERGNGQLAGKRKTSRMAVNRYGKSEYDLEDTEYFTKQKTIKNGNVIYGIGLHSGVKTGMVINPLPAGKGIRFENISENGFIPARVEFLDKTSYATSIKNNVLEAKTIEHFMAVLHSAGITNLSIKINKEVPIVDGSASKFCEFIRKSGIVEQEALIPGIVIKKPLIIGEEEEDGKFIKIEPADVFSVKYTTIYPEPLGKMSYEFVMKSFEDFEKEIAPARTYGFVEEFNKLAQLGLAEGGRLNNFVLIDNGKVLNTELRFREELARHKILDIIGDFYLLGMSIRGKVTAQKTGHADNARMVNLIKESCLKK
;
A
#
# COMPACT_ATOMS: atom_id res chain seq x y z
N MET A 1 26.71 -4.39 17.68
CA MET A 1 25.84 -4.05 18.83
C MET A 1 25.20 -2.71 18.50
N ASN A 2 23.87 -2.65 18.39
CA ASN A 2 23.20 -1.39 18.03
C ASN A 2 23.25 -0.41 19.20
N LYS A 3 23.43 0.87 18.86
CA LYS A 3 23.54 1.97 19.81
C LYS A 3 22.21 2.70 19.90
N ILE A 4 21.68 2.85 21.08
CA ILE A 4 20.42 3.54 21.34
C ILE A 4 20.69 4.78 22.18
N LEU A 5 20.15 5.93 21.78
CA LEU A 5 20.20 7.15 22.56
C LEU A 5 18.83 7.38 23.21
N VAL A 6 18.80 7.59 24.51
CA VAL A 6 17.61 7.91 25.30
C VAL A 6 17.73 9.34 25.80
N ILE A 7 16.77 10.19 25.47
CA ILE A 7 16.72 11.60 25.85
C ILE A 7 15.42 11.84 26.60
N ASP A 8 15.52 12.01 27.90
CA ASP A 8 14.39 12.21 28.83
C ASP A 8 14.94 12.91 30.07
N ASP A 9 14.25 13.88 30.65
CA ASP A 9 14.70 14.57 31.87
C ASP A 9 14.33 13.81 33.15
N GLU A 10 13.43 12.83 33.06
CA GLU A 10 13.05 11.97 34.16
C GLU A 10 14.04 10.80 34.38
N LYS A 11 14.86 10.87 35.44
CA LYS A 11 15.85 9.83 35.76
C LYS A 11 15.26 8.42 35.86
N ASN A 12 14.04 8.29 36.39
CA ASN A 12 13.38 6.98 36.52
C ASN A 12 13.07 6.37 35.15
N ILE A 13 12.68 7.17 34.19
CA ILE A 13 12.42 6.73 32.80
C ILE A 13 13.72 6.32 32.13
N GLN A 14 14.76 7.15 32.24
CA GLN A 14 16.10 6.85 31.71
C GLN A 14 16.60 5.51 32.20
N VAL A 15 16.58 5.29 33.54
CA VAL A 15 17.10 4.05 34.17
C VAL A 15 16.25 2.84 33.73
N SER A 16 14.93 2.97 33.72
CA SER A 16 14.03 1.89 33.29
C SER A 16 14.25 1.52 31.82
N LEU A 17 14.32 2.50 30.92
CA LEU A 17 14.55 2.26 29.51
C LEU A 17 15.97 1.69 29.28
N ALA A 18 16.98 2.23 29.95
CA ALA A 18 18.36 1.73 29.81
C ALA A 18 18.44 0.26 30.22
N SER A 19 17.91 -0.09 31.41
CA SER A 19 17.91 -1.49 31.88
C SER A 19 17.24 -2.43 30.89
N ILE A 20 16.04 -2.08 30.43
CA ILE A 20 15.27 -2.86 29.45
C ILE A 20 16.05 -3.08 28.15
N LEU A 21 16.67 -2.02 27.64
CA LEU A 21 17.38 -2.05 26.38
C LEU A 21 18.75 -2.79 26.50
N GLU A 22 19.42 -2.65 27.61
CA GLU A 22 20.69 -3.36 27.90
C GLU A 22 20.47 -4.86 28.09
N ASP A 23 19.39 -5.27 28.77
CA ASP A 23 18.97 -6.67 28.89
C ASP A 23 18.70 -7.33 27.53
N GLU A 24 18.19 -6.56 26.56
CA GLU A 24 17.99 -7.00 25.16
C GLU A 24 19.26 -6.91 24.29
N GLY A 25 20.41 -6.56 24.89
CA GLY A 25 21.71 -6.55 24.24
C GLY A 25 22.00 -5.29 23.41
N TYR A 26 21.35 -4.17 23.67
CA TYR A 26 21.68 -2.87 23.07
C TYR A 26 22.72 -2.11 23.88
N LYS A 27 23.46 -1.20 23.24
CA LYS A 27 24.32 -0.24 23.94
C LYS A 27 23.58 1.07 24.10
N VAL A 28 23.28 1.46 25.34
CA VAL A 28 22.47 2.64 25.65
C VAL A 28 23.35 3.85 26.01
N PHE A 29 22.94 5.02 25.52
CA PHE A 29 23.48 6.33 25.87
C PHE A 29 22.33 7.19 26.35
N ILE A 30 22.54 7.98 27.38
CA ILE A 30 21.49 8.77 28.05
C ILE A 30 21.86 10.26 27.94
N ALA A 31 20.84 11.09 27.71
CA ALA A 31 20.93 12.54 27.77
C ALA A 31 19.75 13.12 28.58
N ASP A 32 20.00 14.22 29.30
CA ASP A 32 19.04 14.81 30.23
C ASP A 32 18.20 15.95 29.60
N ASN A 33 18.56 16.41 28.42
CA ASN A 33 17.91 17.51 27.71
C ASN A 33 18.21 17.46 26.20
N GLY A 34 17.59 18.31 25.41
CA GLY A 34 17.73 18.33 23.96
C GLY A 34 19.13 18.69 23.49
N GLU A 35 19.80 19.62 24.15
CA GLU A 35 21.15 20.10 23.81
C GLU A 35 22.20 19.01 23.99
N ASP A 36 22.23 18.32 25.14
CA ASP A 36 23.08 17.17 25.43
C ASP A 36 22.76 16.02 24.47
N GLY A 37 21.47 15.81 24.19
CA GLY A 37 20.99 14.84 23.21
C GLY A 37 21.56 15.08 21.82
N LEU A 38 21.58 16.31 21.32
CA LEU A 38 22.16 16.65 20.02
C LEU A 38 23.69 16.49 19.99
N GLU A 39 24.39 16.82 21.06
CA GLU A 39 25.82 16.59 21.16
C GLU A 39 26.14 15.10 21.10
N LYS A 40 25.46 14.29 21.91
CA LYS A 40 25.61 12.83 21.93
C LYS A 40 25.22 12.19 20.61
N PHE A 41 24.16 12.68 19.97
CA PHE A 41 23.74 12.21 18.66
C PHE A 41 24.85 12.33 17.61
N LYS A 42 25.55 13.46 17.55
CA LYS A 42 26.67 13.68 16.62
C LYS A 42 27.87 12.77 16.93
N ASN A 43 28.19 12.61 18.21
CA ASN A 43 29.38 11.87 18.66
C ASN A 43 29.17 10.35 18.62
N VAL A 44 28.01 9.86 19.02
CA VAL A 44 27.70 8.43 19.15
C VAL A 44 27.21 7.83 17.83
N LYS A 45 26.48 8.62 17.02
CA LYS A 45 25.77 8.18 15.81
C LYS A 45 24.87 6.97 16.13
N PRO A 46 23.82 7.16 16.92
CA PRO A 46 22.95 6.06 17.35
C PRO A 46 22.15 5.48 16.20
N ASP A 47 21.83 4.18 16.29
CA ASP A 47 20.97 3.49 15.33
C ASP A 47 19.50 3.86 15.54
N ALA A 48 19.08 4.18 16.78
CA ALA A 48 17.77 4.73 17.09
C ALA A 48 17.82 5.67 18.30
N VAL A 49 16.84 6.56 18.39
CA VAL A 49 16.70 7.55 19.48
C VAL A 49 15.30 7.40 20.09
N PHE A 50 15.24 7.29 21.42
CA PHE A 50 14.03 7.56 22.20
C PHE A 50 14.11 8.98 22.71
N LEU A 51 13.07 9.79 22.50
CA LEU A 51 13.09 11.22 22.73
C LEU A 51 11.81 11.69 23.40
N ASP A 52 11.91 12.21 24.62
CA ASP A 52 10.74 12.83 25.26
C ASP A 52 10.37 14.12 24.53
N ILE A 53 9.07 14.38 24.44
CA ILE A 53 8.54 15.61 23.87
C ILE A 53 8.78 16.79 24.81
N TRP A 54 8.59 16.59 26.10
CA TRP A 54 8.65 17.65 27.11
C TRP A 54 10.00 17.68 27.78
N LEU A 55 10.95 18.38 27.19
CA LEU A 55 12.30 18.55 27.73
C LEU A 55 12.50 19.99 28.21
N PRO A 56 13.30 20.22 29.26
CA PRO A 56 13.71 21.55 29.66
C PRO A 56 14.66 22.15 28.62
N GLY A 57 14.52 23.44 28.36
CA GLY A 57 15.31 24.16 27.34
C GLY A 57 14.76 23.93 25.93
N MET A 58 15.51 23.17 25.13
CA MET A 58 15.09 22.78 23.79
C MET A 58 14.09 21.61 23.88
N ASP A 59 12.86 21.81 23.38
CA ASP A 59 11.86 20.76 23.38
C ASP A 59 12.20 19.58 22.46
N GLY A 60 11.51 18.44 22.68
CA GLY A 60 11.79 17.22 21.90
C GLY A 60 11.47 17.36 20.43
N LEU A 61 10.48 18.14 20.02
CA LEU A 61 10.16 18.32 18.60
C LEU A 61 11.23 19.15 17.90
N GLU A 62 11.73 20.21 18.52
CA GLU A 62 12.84 20.99 18.00
C GLU A 62 14.13 20.15 17.92
N THR A 63 14.39 19.35 18.95
CA THR A 63 15.54 18.42 19.00
C THR A 63 15.45 17.41 17.84
N MET A 64 14.29 16.80 17.63
CA MET A 64 14.03 15.89 16.52
C MET A 64 14.28 16.54 15.14
N ARG A 65 13.75 17.76 14.91
CA ARG A 65 13.95 18.48 13.65
C ARG A 65 15.44 18.69 13.35
N LYS A 66 16.23 19.06 14.35
CA LYS A 66 17.68 19.25 14.20
C LYS A 66 18.41 17.95 13.90
N MET A 67 18.00 16.82 14.51
CA MET A 67 18.54 15.50 14.20
C MET A 67 18.22 15.06 12.78
N LEU A 68 16.95 15.21 12.35
CA LEU A 68 16.50 14.84 11.03
C LEU A 68 17.09 15.72 9.92
N ALA A 69 17.40 16.98 10.21
CA ALA A 69 18.14 17.85 9.27
C ALA A 69 19.56 17.31 8.98
N GLY A 70 20.20 16.66 9.97
CA GLY A 70 21.51 16.03 9.81
C GLY A 70 21.45 14.61 9.25
N ASN A 71 20.40 13.85 9.57
CA ASN A 71 20.14 12.49 9.08
C ASN A 71 18.64 12.28 8.87
N PRO A 72 18.11 12.52 7.65
CA PRO A 72 16.67 12.40 7.37
C PRO A 72 16.08 10.99 7.54
N LEU A 73 16.92 9.97 7.64
CA LEU A 73 16.51 8.57 7.80
C LEU A 73 16.68 8.06 9.24
N GLN A 74 17.01 8.94 10.17
CA GLN A 74 17.21 8.54 11.58
C GLN A 74 15.92 7.99 12.19
N ILE A 75 16.01 6.85 12.86
CA ILE A 75 14.90 6.31 13.64
C ILE A 75 14.80 7.10 14.96
N ILE A 76 13.73 7.89 15.07
CA ILE A 76 13.41 8.64 16.29
C ILE A 76 12.03 8.21 16.76
N ILE A 77 11.95 7.66 17.97
CA ILE A 77 10.74 7.21 18.65
C ILE A 77 10.45 8.25 19.73
N MET A 78 9.36 8.99 19.57
CA MET A 78 8.95 10.01 20.53
C MET A 78 8.28 9.37 21.74
N ILE A 79 8.48 9.95 22.91
CA ILE A 79 7.86 9.53 24.17
C ILE A 79 7.06 10.71 24.75
N SER A 80 5.89 10.47 25.34
CA SER A 80 5.14 11.53 26.04
C SER A 80 4.35 10.99 27.23
N GLY A 81 4.32 11.76 28.32
CA GLY A 81 3.54 11.46 29.52
C GLY A 81 2.08 11.94 29.49
N HIS A 82 1.71 12.78 28.52
CA HIS A 82 0.34 13.26 28.37
C HIS A 82 -0.16 12.87 26.98
N GLY A 83 -1.03 11.88 26.94
CA GLY A 83 -1.63 11.29 25.72
C GLY A 83 -2.47 12.27 24.92
N ASN A 84 -1.86 13.37 24.46
CA ASN A 84 -2.51 14.23 23.49
C ASN A 84 -2.21 13.70 22.09
N ILE A 85 -3.18 13.00 21.53
CA ILE A 85 -3.15 12.46 20.15
C ILE A 85 -2.65 13.52 19.17
N THR A 86 -2.98 14.80 19.38
CA THR A 86 -2.55 15.91 18.55
C THR A 86 -1.02 16.07 18.52
N THR A 87 -0.36 15.90 19.66
CA THR A 87 1.11 16.05 19.78
C THR A 87 1.82 14.85 19.16
N ALA A 88 1.31 13.62 19.35
CA ALA A 88 1.80 12.41 18.68
C ALA A 88 1.71 12.54 17.16
N VAL A 89 0.57 13.00 16.67
CA VAL A 89 0.34 13.27 15.24
C VAL A 89 1.30 14.32 14.70
N SER A 90 1.56 15.40 15.46
CA SER A 90 2.52 16.45 15.06
C SER A 90 3.93 15.88 14.90
N ALA A 91 4.39 15.11 15.90
CA ALA A 91 5.71 14.49 15.88
C ALA A 91 5.92 13.58 14.66
N VAL A 92 4.92 12.73 14.34
CA VAL A 92 5.01 11.85 13.17
C VAL A 92 4.94 12.62 11.85
N LYS A 93 4.12 13.68 11.75
CA LYS A 93 4.10 14.58 10.58
C LYS A 93 5.46 15.22 10.32
N GLU A 94 6.20 15.51 11.37
CA GLU A 94 7.51 16.14 11.32
C GLU A 94 8.67 15.14 11.14
N GLY A 95 8.37 13.83 11.06
CA GLY A 95 9.34 12.80 10.68
C GLY A 95 9.74 11.83 11.80
N ALA A 96 9.08 11.84 12.96
CA ALA A 96 9.25 10.76 13.94
C ALA A 96 8.92 9.40 13.32
N TYR A 97 9.69 8.39 13.68
CA TYR A 97 9.43 7.01 13.23
C TYR A 97 8.17 6.43 13.87
N ASP A 98 8.01 6.65 15.18
CA ASP A 98 6.85 6.19 15.95
C ASP A 98 6.70 7.03 17.24
N PHE A 99 5.66 6.72 18.01
CA PHE A 99 5.32 7.42 19.26
C PHE A 99 4.93 6.42 20.35
N LEU A 100 5.40 6.65 21.58
CA LEU A 100 5.08 5.86 22.76
C LEU A 100 4.51 6.75 23.86
N GLU A 101 3.42 6.31 24.46
CA GLU A 101 2.78 6.98 25.60
C GLU A 101 3.29 6.37 26.91
N LYS A 102 3.63 7.23 27.88
CA LYS A 102 3.93 6.81 29.27
C LYS A 102 2.62 6.40 29.97
N PRO A 103 2.57 5.30 30.76
CA PRO A 103 3.71 4.47 31.16
C PRO A 103 4.18 3.53 30.04
N LEU A 104 5.51 3.39 29.92
CA LEU A 104 6.12 2.61 28.85
C LEU A 104 6.01 1.10 29.14
N GLY A 105 5.22 0.40 28.33
CA GLY A 105 5.16 -1.05 28.36
C GLY A 105 6.41 -1.69 27.73
N LEU A 106 7.07 -2.61 28.45
CA LEU A 106 8.28 -3.31 28.02
C LEU A 106 8.16 -3.88 26.61
N ASP A 107 7.14 -4.69 26.37
CA ASP A 107 6.92 -5.35 25.07
C ASP A 107 6.76 -4.33 23.95
N LYS A 108 6.09 -3.21 24.21
CA LYS A 108 5.84 -2.16 23.22
C LYS A 108 7.13 -1.40 22.87
N VAL A 109 7.97 -1.09 23.85
CA VAL A 109 9.28 -0.44 23.65
C VAL A 109 10.18 -1.31 22.76
N ILE A 110 10.33 -2.58 23.10
CA ILE A 110 11.18 -3.52 22.36
C ILE A 110 10.61 -3.78 20.97
N PHE A 111 9.30 -3.94 20.83
CA PHE A 111 8.64 -4.15 19.55
C PHE A 111 8.87 -2.98 18.58
N VAL A 112 8.64 -1.73 19.03
CA VAL A 112 8.81 -0.54 18.20
C VAL A 112 10.28 -0.34 17.83
N LEU A 113 11.20 -0.55 18.78
CA LEU A 113 12.62 -0.44 18.50
C LEU A 113 13.13 -1.48 17.49
N LYS A 114 12.82 -2.76 17.70
CA LYS A 114 13.21 -3.84 16.77
C LYS A 114 12.73 -3.53 15.36
N ARG A 115 11.51 -3.06 15.21
CA ARG A 115 10.94 -2.65 13.92
C ARG A 115 11.67 -1.46 13.29
N GLY A 116 12.01 -0.44 14.09
CA GLY A 116 12.75 0.72 13.60
C GLY A 116 14.13 0.34 13.08
N LEU A 117 14.90 -0.44 13.86
CA LEU A 117 16.21 -0.90 13.48
C LEU A 117 16.23 -1.80 12.24
N GLU A 118 15.23 -2.65 12.10
CA GLU A 118 15.05 -3.45 10.90
C GLU A 118 14.70 -2.58 9.67
N TYR A 119 13.86 -1.55 9.82
CA TYR A 119 13.55 -0.60 8.75
C TYR A 119 14.80 0.13 8.27
N GLN A 120 15.65 0.60 9.20
CA GLN A 120 16.95 1.23 8.89
C GLN A 120 17.84 0.29 8.05
N LYS A 121 17.97 -0.97 8.49
CA LYS A 121 18.79 -1.97 7.80
C LYS A 121 18.33 -2.19 6.35
N LEU A 122 17.03 -2.26 6.11
CA LEU A 122 16.49 -2.39 4.74
C LEU A 122 16.74 -1.16 3.88
N LEU A 123 16.67 0.04 4.45
CA LEU A 123 17.01 1.27 3.72
C LEU A 123 18.47 1.26 3.29
N ASP A 124 19.39 0.85 4.17
CA ASP A 124 20.82 0.77 3.89
C ASP A 124 21.13 -0.29 2.83
N GLU A 125 20.48 -1.46 2.89
CA GLU A 125 20.62 -2.52 1.89
C GLU A 125 20.08 -2.06 0.52
N ASN A 126 18.97 -1.32 0.49
CA ASN A 126 18.41 -0.74 -0.73
C ASN A 126 19.36 0.28 -1.39
N LEU A 127 19.94 1.16 -0.60
CA LEU A 127 20.91 2.13 -1.10
C LEU A 127 22.15 1.43 -1.68
N LYS A 128 22.62 0.36 -1.03
CA LYS A 128 23.73 -0.47 -1.54
C LYS A 128 23.36 -1.19 -2.84
N LEU A 129 22.17 -1.80 -2.91
CA LEU A 129 21.69 -2.47 -4.12
C LEU A 129 21.50 -1.51 -5.29
N LYS A 130 20.94 -0.30 -5.06
CA LYS A 130 20.86 0.74 -6.08
C LYS A 130 22.22 1.14 -6.60
N SER A 131 23.21 1.33 -5.74
CA SER A 131 24.58 1.67 -6.14
C SER A 131 25.27 0.56 -6.95
N ILE A 132 24.94 -0.71 -6.70
CA ILE A 132 25.44 -1.88 -7.46
C ILE A 132 24.77 -1.96 -8.82
N LEU A 133 23.46 -1.73 -8.92
CA LEU A 133 22.72 -1.71 -10.17
C LEU A 133 23.16 -0.57 -11.09
N GLU A 134 23.43 0.60 -10.55
CA GLU A 134 23.98 1.75 -11.30
C GLU A 134 25.39 1.48 -11.82
N ARG A 135 26.22 0.74 -11.10
CA ARG A 135 27.56 0.30 -11.53
C ARG A 135 27.52 -0.88 -12.50
N GLY A 136 26.49 -1.73 -12.45
CA GLY A 136 26.33 -2.93 -13.30
C GLY A 136 25.77 -2.67 -14.70
N ASN A 137 25.12 -1.53 -14.94
CA ASN A 137 24.55 -1.19 -16.25
C ASN A 137 25.58 -0.80 -17.33
N GLY A 138 26.87 -0.83 -17.01
CA GLY A 138 27.96 -0.54 -17.97
C GLY A 138 28.48 -1.73 -18.80
N GLN A 139 28.08 -2.98 -18.55
CA GLN A 139 28.75 -4.14 -19.14
C GLN A 139 27.87 -5.29 -19.67
N LEU A 140 26.62 -5.07 -20.08
CA LEU A 140 25.84 -6.12 -20.75
C LEU A 140 25.16 -5.64 -22.03
N ALA A 141 25.98 -5.14 -22.97
CA ALA A 141 25.61 -5.05 -24.39
C ALA A 141 26.30 -6.19 -25.16
N GLY A 142 25.73 -7.38 -25.17
CA GLY A 142 26.28 -8.58 -25.81
C GLY A 142 25.20 -9.52 -26.33
N LYS A 143 24.88 -9.35 -27.64
CA LYS A 143 24.38 -10.35 -28.60
C LYS A 143 23.18 -11.21 -28.21
N ARG A 144 21.97 -10.78 -28.59
CA ARG A 144 20.83 -11.69 -28.82
C ARG A 144 20.77 -12.12 -30.29
N LYS A 145 20.97 -13.42 -30.52
CA LYS A 145 20.62 -14.08 -31.77
C LYS A 145 19.11 -14.14 -31.92
N THR A 146 18.60 -13.56 -32.97
CA THR A 146 17.20 -13.68 -33.41
C THR A 146 16.94 -15.08 -33.94
N SER A 147 16.11 -15.86 -33.30
CA SER A 147 15.42 -16.98 -33.92
C SER A 147 13.96 -16.58 -34.19
N ARG A 148 13.64 -16.39 -35.47
CA ARG A 148 12.26 -16.33 -35.95
C ARG A 148 11.62 -17.71 -35.73
N MET A 149 10.60 -17.76 -34.88
CA MET A 149 9.56 -18.78 -34.93
C MET A 149 8.21 -18.08 -34.97
N ALA A 150 7.56 -18.19 -36.11
CA ALA A 150 6.16 -17.88 -36.26
C ALA A 150 5.36 -18.87 -35.41
N VAL A 151 4.61 -18.36 -34.47
CA VAL A 151 3.62 -19.15 -33.70
C VAL A 151 2.24 -18.63 -34.04
N ASN A 152 1.66 -19.24 -35.08
CA ASN A 152 0.20 -19.35 -35.16
C ASN A 152 -0.22 -20.48 -34.22
N ARG A 153 -0.78 -20.11 -33.08
CA ARG A 153 -1.78 -20.92 -32.34
C ARG A 153 -2.44 -19.99 -31.35
N TYR A 154 -3.66 -19.59 -31.68
CA TYR A 154 -4.63 -19.13 -30.71
C TYR A 154 -4.78 -20.24 -29.65
N GLY A 155 -4.20 -20.02 -28.47
CA GLY A 155 -4.61 -20.78 -27.32
C GLY A 155 -6.10 -20.55 -27.19
N LYS A 156 -6.91 -21.63 -27.20
CA LYS A 156 -8.34 -21.54 -26.91
C LYS A 156 -8.48 -20.75 -25.62
N SER A 157 -9.15 -19.58 -25.67
CA SER A 157 -9.56 -18.90 -24.47
C SER A 157 -10.52 -19.84 -23.75
N GLU A 158 -10.37 -19.95 -22.44
CA GLU A 158 -11.19 -20.78 -21.58
C GLU A 158 -12.68 -20.37 -21.55
N TYR A 159 -13.03 -19.33 -22.35
CA TYR A 159 -14.35 -18.72 -22.40
C TYR A 159 -14.86 -18.63 -23.83
N ASP A 160 -16.08 -19.08 -24.06
CA ASP A 160 -16.83 -18.77 -25.28
C ASP A 160 -17.21 -17.29 -25.27
N LEU A 161 -16.57 -16.53 -26.17
CA LEU A 161 -16.63 -15.07 -26.17
C LEU A 161 -17.77 -14.54 -27.06
N GLU A 162 -18.99 -15.03 -26.87
CA GLU A 162 -20.17 -14.51 -27.60
C GLU A 162 -20.48 -13.02 -27.32
N ASP A 163 -19.95 -12.47 -26.21
CA ASP A 163 -20.21 -11.10 -25.74
C ASP A 163 -19.01 -10.15 -25.78
N THR A 164 -17.87 -10.54 -26.37
CA THR A 164 -16.71 -9.64 -26.51
C THR A 164 -16.76 -8.88 -27.82
N GLU A 165 -16.98 -7.57 -27.72
CA GLU A 165 -17.07 -6.69 -28.90
C GLU A 165 -15.82 -5.87 -29.16
N TYR A 166 -14.81 -5.93 -28.29
CA TYR A 166 -13.58 -5.20 -28.52
C TYR A 166 -12.34 -5.97 -28.03
N PHE A 167 -11.22 -5.67 -28.66
CA PHE A 167 -9.92 -6.24 -28.35
C PHE A 167 -8.93 -5.12 -28.08
N THR A 168 -8.02 -5.35 -27.14
CA THR A 168 -6.93 -4.44 -26.84
C THR A 168 -5.59 -5.17 -26.97
N LYS A 169 -4.51 -4.45 -27.31
CA LYS A 169 -3.17 -5.02 -27.26
C LYS A 169 -2.80 -5.40 -25.84
N GLN A 170 -2.21 -6.56 -25.68
CA GLN A 170 -1.65 -6.96 -24.39
C GLN A 170 -0.45 -6.08 -24.06
N LYS A 171 -0.20 -5.88 -22.76
CA LYS A 171 0.93 -5.08 -22.29
C LYS A 171 1.65 -5.79 -21.15
N THR A 172 2.95 -5.51 -21.06
CA THR A 172 3.81 -5.89 -19.95
C THR A 172 4.76 -4.75 -19.61
N ILE A 173 5.69 -4.97 -18.68
CA ILE A 173 6.77 -4.02 -18.38
C ILE A 173 8.03 -4.33 -19.19
N LYS A 174 8.88 -3.31 -19.38
CA LYS A 174 10.16 -3.46 -20.10
C LYS A 174 11.23 -4.11 -19.22
N ASN A 175 11.35 -3.64 -17.99
CA ASN A 175 12.38 -4.07 -17.03
C ASN A 175 11.74 -4.53 -15.74
N GLY A 176 12.31 -5.57 -15.13
CA GLY A 176 11.97 -5.96 -13.76
C GLY A 176 12.33 -4.84 -12.79
N ASN A 177 11.60 -4.77 -11.68
CA ASN A 177 11.79 -3.75 -10.65
C ASN A 177 11.39 -4.29 -9.28
N VAL A 178 11.78 -3.58 -8.21
CA VAL A 178 11.51 -3.99 -6.83
C VAL A 178 11.06 -2.80 -5.99
N ILE A 179 10.07 -3.01 -5.14
CA ILE A 179 9.59 -2.05 -4.14
C ILE A 179 9.48 -2.73 -2.79
N TYR A 180 9.77 -2.00 -1.72
CA TYR A 180 9.73 -2.49 -0.35
C TYR A 180 8.83 -1.61 0.50
N GLY A 181 8.30 -2.20 1.58
CA GLY A 181 7.48 -1.51 2.54
C GLY A 181 7.07 -2.42 3.69
N ILE A 182 5.94 -2.11 4.28
CA ILE A 182 5.32 -2.86 5.38
C ILE A 182 3.95 -3.31 4.89
N GLY A 183 3.54 -4.54 5.22
CA GLY A 183 2.18 -5.00 4.99
C GLY A 183 1.22 -4.26 5.92
N LEU A 184 0.09 -3.77 5.41
CA LEU A 184 -0.88 -3.00 6.19
C LEU A 184 -1.43 -3.81 7.37
N HIS A 185 -1.81 -5.05 7.12
CA HIS A 185 -2.47 -5.89 8.11
C HIS A 185 -1.49 -6.70 8.95
N SER A 186 -0.42 -7.19 8.35
CA SER A 186 0.58 -8.01 9.04
C SER A 186 1.61 -7.21 9.85
N GLY A 187 1.78 -5.93 9.56
CA GLY A 187 2.88 -5.14 10.13
C GLY A 187 4.29 -5.64 9.75
N VAL A 188 4.35 -6.73 8.98
CA VAL A 188 5.60 -7.36 8.58
C VAL A 188 6.20 -6.64 7.38
N LYS A 189 7.51 -6.55 7.34
CA LYS A 189 8.24 -6.08 6.17
C LYS A 189 7.98 -6.99 4.99
N THR A 190 7.67 -6.37 3.88
CA THR A 190 7.38 -7.08 2.65
C THR A 190 8.05 -6.38 1.47
N GLY A 191 8.50 -7.18 0.52
CA GLY A 191 9.00 -6.71 -0.76
C GLY A 191 8.15 -7.24 -1.89
N MET A 192 8.06 -6.47 -2.95
CA MET A 192 7.40 -6.88 -4.18
C MET A 192 8.36 -6.72 -5.35
N VAL A 193 8.62 -7.83 -6.04
CA VAL A 193 9.44 -7.86 -7.26
C VAL A 193 8.52 -8.09 -8.44
N ILE A 194 8.61 -7.26 -9.46
CA ILE A 194 7.86 -7.43 -10.69
C ILE A 194 8.78 -7.80 -11.85
N ASN A 195 8.32 -8.71 -12.71
CA ASN A 195 9.03 -9.12 -13.91
C ASN A 195 8.07 -9.20 -15.10
N PRO A 196 8.55 -8.87 -16.32
CA PRO A 196 7.74 -9.00 -17.52
C PRO A 196 7.40 -10.45 -17.79
N LEU A 197 6.20 -10.69 -18.33
CA LEU A 197 5.79 -11.99 -18.84
C LEU A 197 5.48 -11.93 -20.32
N PRO A 198 5.67 -13.04 -21.05
CA PRO A 198 5.17 -13.18 -22.42
C PRO A 198 3.66 -13.00 -22.51
N ALA A 199 3.17 -12.61 -23.67
CA ALA A 199 1.75 -12.51 -23.97
C ALA A 199 0.99 -13.81 -23.64
N GLY A 200 -0.22 -13.68 -23.14
CA GLY A 200 -1.10 -14.79 -22.74
C GLY A 200 -0.76 -15.44 -21.41
N LYS A 201 0.18 -14.89 -20.64
CA LYS A 201 0.52 -15.45 -19.31
C LYS A 201 -0.28 -14.84 -18.16
N GLY A 202 -0.97 -13.75 -18.41
CA GLY A 202 -1.79 -13.06 -17.40
C GLY A 202 -0.97 -12.42 -16.28
N ILE A 203 -1.67 -11.84 -15.33
CA ILE A 203 -1.08 -11.35 -14.08
C ILE A 203 -1.09 -12.48 -13.06
N ARG A 204 0.05 -12.71 -12.41
CA ARG A 204 0.17 -13.77 -11.42
C ARG A 204 1.04 -13.35 -10.25
N PHE A 205 0.62 -13.73 -9.06
CA PHE A 205 1.40 -13.60 -7.84
C PHE A 205 2.21 -14.87 -7.59
N GLU A 206 3.47 -14.71 -7.21
CA GLU A 206 4.42 -15.78 -6.93
C GLU A 206 5.03 -15.56 -5.54
N ASN A 207 5.39 -16.64 -4.83
CA ASN A 207 6.17 -16.53 -3.60
C ASN A 207 7.64 -16.22 -3.95
N ILE A 208 8.32 -15.43 -3.12
CA ILE A 208 9.75 -15.13 -3.30
C ILE A 208 10.61 -16.38 -3.09
N SER A 209 10.21 -17.26 -2.18
CA SER A 209 11.02 -18.39 -1.71
C SER A 209 10.56 -19.77 -2.21
N GLU A 210 9.35 -19.88 -2.74
CA GLU A 210 8.74 -21.16 -3.10
C GLU A 210 8.29 -21.17 -4.56
N ASN A 211 8.29 -22.36 -5.18
CA ASN A 211 7.77 -22.53 -6.53
C ASN A 211 6.24 -22.56 -6.52
N GLY A 212 5.63 -21.87 -7.46
CA GLY A 212 4.19 -21.82 -7.64
C GLY A 212 3.68 -20.39 -7.83
N PHE A 213 2.46 -20.28 -8.32
CA PHE A 213 1.81 -18.98 -8.53
C PHE A 213 0.30 -19.07 -8.34
N ILE A 214 -0.30 -17.90 -8.11
CA ILE A 214 -1.74 -17.69 -8.14
C ILE A 214 -2.05 -16.72 -9.28
N PRO A 215 -2.89 -17.05 -10.25
CA PRO A 215 -3.43 -16.08 -11.18
C PRO A 215 -4.22 -14.99 -10.42
N ALA A 216 -4.04 -13.73 -10.79
CA ALA A 216 -4.85 -12.62 -10.25
C ALA A 216 -6.26 -12.65 -10.86
N ARG A 217 -7.08 -13.57 -10.37
CA ARG A 217 -8.42 -13.87 -10.87
C ARG A 217 -9.40 -14.07 -9.72
N VAL A 218 -10.66 -13.73 -9.97
CA VAL A 218 -11.74 -13.82 -8.97
C VAL A 218 -11.96 -15.26 -8.44
N GLU A 219 -11.62 -16.27 -9.23
CA GLU A 219 -11.72 -17.70 -8.83
C GLU A 219 -10.82 -18.05 -7.64
N PHE A 220 -9.78 -17.27 -7.40
CA PHE A 220 -8.83 -17.44 -6.30
C PHE A 220 -9.10 -16.48 -5.13
N LEU A 221 -10.20 -15.73 -5.17
CA LEU A 221 -10.56 -14.84 -4.09
C LEU A 221 -10.73 -15.59 -2.77
N ASP A 222 -10.07 -15.12 -1.72
CA ASP A 222 -10.11 -15.73 -0.37
C ASP A 222 -10.89 -14.85 0.62
N LYS A 223 -10.36 -13.67 0.92
CA LYS A 223 -10.95 -12.73 1.88
C LYS A 223 -11.13 -11.36 1.26
N THR A 224 -12.24 -10.73 1.67
CA THR A 224 -12.63 -9.38 1.28
C THR A 224 -12.97 -8.49 2.47
N SER A 225 -12.63 -8.95 3.69
CA SER A 225 -12.77 -8.16 4.90
C SER A 225 -11.54 -7.26 5.02
N TYR A 226 -11.75 -5.96 4.95
CA TYR A 226 -10.74 -4.89 5.06
C TYR A 226 -9.70 -4.78 3.93
N ALA A 227 -9.50 -5.80 3.12
CA ALA A 227 -8.63 -5.80 1.94
C ALA A 227 -8.98 -6.97 1.02
N THR A 228 -8.53 -6.91 -0.24
CA THR A 228 -8.70 -8.01 -1.18
C THR A 228 -7.51 -8.95 -1.13
N SER A 229 -7.79 -10.24 -0.91
CA SER A 229 -6.80 -11.30 -0.93
C SER A 229 -7.20 -12.46 -1.84
N ILE A 230 -6.21 -13.06 -2.47
CA ILE A 230 -6.35 -14.27 -3.27
C ILE A 230 -5.49 -15.39 -2.68
N LYS A 231 -5.95 -16.64 -2.81
CA LYS A 231 -5.29 -17.79 -2.22
C LYS A 231 -5.51 -19.06 -3.04
N ASN A 232 -4.49 -19.92 -3.01
CA ASN A 232 -4.60 -21.30 -3.44
C ASN A 232 -3.84 -22.21 -2.43
N ASN A 233 -3.62 -23.48 -2.76
CA ASN A 233 -2.94 -24.44 -1.87
C ASN A 233 -1.45 -24.13 -1.64
N VAL A 234 -0.85 -23.22 -2.43
CA VAL A 234 0.60 -22.93 -2.44
C VAL A 234 0.90 -21.55 -1.85
N LEU A 235 0.05 -20.57 -2.12
CA LEU A 235 0.34 -19.16 -1.86
C LEU A 235 -0.92 -18.39 -1.44
N GLU A 236 -0.72 -17.37 -0.63
CA GLU A 236 -1.70 -16.32 -0.30
C GLU A 236 -1.10 -14.96 -0.69
N ALA A 237 -1.88 -14.11 -1.37
CA ALA A 237 -1.51 -12.74 -1.69
C ALA A 237 -2.57 -11.78 -1.14
N LYS A 238 -2.14 -10.87 -0.24
CA LYS A 238 -3.02 -9.94 0.50
C LYS A 238 -2.83 -8.50 0.06
N THR A 239 -3.87 -7.67 0.25
CA THR A 239 -3.87 -6.22 0.01
C THR A 239 -3.44 -5.90 -1.43
N ILE A 240 -4.05 -6.61 -2.39
CA ILE A 240 -3.63 -6.53 -3.79
C ILE A 240 -4.34 -5.42 -4.57
N GLU A 241 -5.45 -4.89 -4.07
CA GLU A 241 -6.37 -3.97 -4.74
C GLU A 241 -5.70 -2.72 -5.27
N HIS A 242 -4.85 -2.06 -4.49
CA HIS A 242 -4.18 -0.82 -4.91
C HIS A 242 -3.24 -1.06 -6.10
N PHE A 243 -2.44 -2.13 -6.04
CA PHE A 243 -1.55 -2.46 -7.14
C PHE A 243 -2.31 -2.95 -8.38
N MET A 244 -3.36 -3.75 -8.18
CA MET A 244 -4.25 -4.17 -9.28
C MET A 244 -4.93 -2.98 -9.97
N ALA A 245 -5.32 -1.92 -9.23
CA ALA A 245 -5.85 -0.70 -9.82
C ALA A 245 -4.85 0.01 -10.74
N VAL A 246 -3.58 0.05 -10.35
CA VAL A 246 -2.50 0.58 -11.20
C VAL A 246 -2.32 -0.26 -12.45
N LEU A 247 -2.32 -1.58 -12.33
CA LEU A 247 -2.17 -2.48 -13.49
C LEU A 247 -3.34 -2.34 -14.46
N HIS A 248 -4.57 -2.22 -13.93
CA HIS A 248 -5.78 -1.99 -14.73
C HIS A 248 -5.68 -0.68 -15.52
N SER A 249 -5.39 0.42 -14.84
CA SER A 249 -5.33 1.74 -15.46
C SER A 249 -4.18 1.88 -16.47
N ALA A 250 -3.05 1.19 -16.24
CA ALA A 250 -1.91 1.10 -17.16
C ALA A 250 -2.15 0.11 -18.32
N GLY A 251 -3.20 -0.70 -18.25
CA GLY A 251 -3.53 -1.75 -19.23
C GLY A 251 -2.52 -2.90 -19.26
N ILE A 252 -1.81 -3.15 -18.14
CA ILE A 252 -0.83 -4.24 -18.06
C ILE A 252 -1.55 -5.56 -17.87
N THR A 253 -1.41 -6.48 -18.80
CA THR A 253 -2.11 -7.76 -18.86
C THR A 253 -1.24 -8.96 -18.54
N ASN A 254 0.09 -8.83 -18.60
CA ASN A 254 1.03 -9.92 -18.35
C ASN A 254 2.15 -9.48 -17.41
N LEU A 255 2.14 -9.98 -16.17
CA LEU A 255 3.10 -9.59 -15.15
C LEU A 255 3.30 -10.70 -14.12
N SER A 256 4.54 -11.02 -13.78
CA SER A 256 4.90 -11.80 -12.60
C SER A 256 5.13 -10.84 -11.43
N ILE A 257 4.49 -11.12 -10.31
CA ILE A 257 4.54 -10.34 -9.08
C ILE A 257 4.99 -11.28 -7.96
N LYS A 258 6.25 -11.17 -7.56
CA LYS A 258 6.79 -11.95 -6.43
C LYS A 258 6.64 -11.17 -5.15
N ILE A 259 5.97 -11.76 -4.16
CA ILE A 259 5.73 -11.16 -2.85
C ILE A 259 5.97 -12.17 -1.72
N ASN A 260 6.11 -11.66 -0.51
CA ASN A 260 6.06 -12.45 0.71
C ASN A 260 4.72 -12.20 1.42
N LYS A 261 3.66 -12.86 0.92
CA LYS A 261 2.27 -12.87 1.43
C LYS A 261 1.47 -11.58 1.25
N GLU A 262 2.04 -10.37 1.42
CA GLU A 262 1.30 -9.11 1.40
C GLU A 262 1.98 -8.06 0.54
N VAL A 263 1.20 -7.31 -0.25
CA VAL A 263 1.68 -6.16 -1.00
C VAL A 263 2.00 -5.02 -0.03
N PRO A 264 3.15 -4.31 -0.18
CA PRO A 264 3.50 -3.21 0.72
C PRO A 264 2.49 -2.07 0.62
N ILE A 265 2.03 -1.53 1.76
CA ILE A 265 1.05 -0.44 1.79
C ILE A 265 1.62 0.91 1.32
N VAL A 266 2.92 1.08 1.43
CA VAL A 266 3.67 2.31 1.06
C VAL A 266 3.15 3.52 1.85
N ASP A 267 2.50 4.50 1.19
CA ASP A 267 1.89 5.68 1.82
C ASP A 267 0.35 5.57 1.92
N GLY A 268 -0.19 4.38 1.71
CA GLY A 268 -1.63 4.11 1.73
C GLY A 268 -2.37 4.46 0.45
N SER A 269 -1.68 5.01 -0.54
CA SER A 269 -2.22 5.35 -1.86
C SER A 269 -1.62 4.48 -2.96
N ALA A 270 -2.05 4.67 -4.21
CA ALA A 270 -1.48 3.99 -5.36
C ALA A 270 -0.37 4.79 -6.08
N SER A 271 -0.07 6.03 -5.65
CA SER A 271 0.88 6.92 -6.34
C SER A 271 2.27 6.32 -6.49
N LYS A 272 2.80 5.68 -5.44
CA LYS A 272 4.12 5.03 -5.50
C LYS A 272 4.15 3.84 -6.43
N PHE A 273 3.05 3.12 -6.57
CA PHE A 273 2.94 2.03 -7.55
C PHE A 273 2.87 2.56 -8.98
N CYS A 274 2.25 3.72 -9.22
CA CYS A 274 2.31 4.37 -10.54
C CYS A 274 3.74 4.75 -10.92
N GLU A 275 4.48 5.42 -10.02
CA GLU A 275 5.91 5.72 -10.23
C GLU A 275 6.73 4.44 -10.50
N PHE A 276 6.43 3.36 -9.76
CA PHE A 276 7.08 2.07 -9.88
C PHE A 276 6.87 1.44 -11.26
N ILE A 277 5.64 1.46 -11.78
CA ILE A 277 5.31 0.97 -13.11
C ILE A 277 5.92 1.87 -14.20
N ARG A 278 5.88 3.20 -14.06
CA ARG A 278 6.52 4.12 -15.02
C ARG A 278 8.03 3.89 -15.12
N LYS A 279 8.72 3.71 -14.00
CA LYS A 279 10.15 3.40 -13.97
C LYS A 279 10.48 2.04 -14.62
N SER A 280 9.56 1.09 -14.55
CA SER A 280 9.71 -0.22 -15.21
C SER A 280 9.52 -0.16 -16.72
N GLY A 281 8.87 0.90 -17.22
CA GLY A 281 8.50 1.10 -18.62
C GLY A 281 7.39 0.15 -19.07
N ILE A 282 6.40 0.65 -19.81
CA ILE A 282 5.28 -0.14 -20.33
C ILE A 282 5.58 -0.49 -21.79
N VAL A 283 5.34 -1.75 -22.16
CA VAL A 283 5.59 -2.27 -23.52
C VAL A 283 4.34 -2.98 -24.02
N GLU A 284 3.90 -2.61 -25.22
CA GLU A 284 2.86 -3.34 -25.93
C GLU A 284 3.40 -4.66 -26.49
N GLN A 285 2.54 -5.67 -26.53
CA GLN A 285 2.78 -6.98 -27.11
C GLN A 285 1.86 -7.18 -28.32
N GLU A 286 2.30 -7.97 -29.30
CA GLU A 286 1.55 -8.16 -30.56
C GLU A 286 0.19 -8.88 -30.37
N ALA A 287 0.06 -9.66 -29.31
CA ALA A 287 -1.18 -10.39 -29.02
C ALA A 287 -2.30 -9.47 -28.52
N LEU A 288 -3.51 -9.81 -28.90
CA LEU A 288 -4.72 -9.14 -28.43
C LEU A 288 -5.33 -9.87 -27.22
N ILE A 289 -6.06 -9.14 -26.40
CA ILE A 289 -6.91 -9.67 -25.33
C ILE A 289 -8.31 -9.10 -25.50
N PRO A 290 -9.36 -9.91 -25.34
CA PRO A 290 -10.73 -9.43 -25.39
C PRO A 290 -11.05 -8.55 -24.17
N GLY A 291 -12.00 -7.65 -24.29
CA GLY A 291 -12.61 -6.88 -23.21
C GLY A 291 -14.09 -7.19 -23.05
N ILE A 292 -14.59 -6.97 -21.85
CA ILE A 292 -16.00 -7.17 -21.51
C ILE A 292 -16.78 -5.90 -21.84
N VAL A 293 -17.93 -6.04 -22.50
CA VAL A 293 -18.91 -4.97 -22.72
C VAL A 293 -20.16 -5.27 -21.94
N ILE A 294 -20.52 -4.38 -21.03
CA ILE A 294 -21.79 -4.50 -20.28
C ILE A 294 -22.93 -4.13 -21.22
N LYS A 295 -23.85 -5.07 -21.49
CA LYS A 295 -25.00 -4.87 -22.39
C LYS A 295 -26.30 -4.59 -21.64
N LYS A 296 -26.39 -5.03 -20.38
CA LYS A 296 -27.58 -4.86 -19.52
C LYS A 296 -27.14 -4.42 -18.14
N PRO A 297 -27.93 -3.61 -17.45
CA PRO A 297 -27.64 -3.26 -16.07
C PRO A 297 -27.59 -4.49 -15.16
N LEU A 298 -26.60 -4.54 -14.27
CA LEU A 298 -26.49 -5.50 -13.17
C LEU A 298 -26.44 -4.71 -11.87
N ILE A 299 -27.19 -5.14 -10.86
CA ILE A 299 -27.28 -4.47 -9.56
C ILE A 299 -27.22 -5.47 -8.40
N ILE A 300 -26.56 -5.06 -7.33
CA ILE A 300 -26.54 -5.74 -6.03
C ILE A 300 -26.93 -4.70 -4.97
N GLY A 301 -27.91 -5.02 -4.15
CA GLY A 301 -28.48 -4.09 -3.16
C GLY A 301 -29.62 -3.26 -3.74
N GLU A 302 -30.04 -2.25 -2.99
CA GLU A 302 -31.18 -1.39 -3.34
C GLU A 302 -30.69 0.04 -3.60
N GLU A 303 -31.01 0.55 -4.80
CA GLU A 303 -30.65 1.91 -5.23
C GLU A 303 -31.62 2.93 -4.60
N GLU A 304 -31.40 3.21 -3.32
CA GLU A 304 -32.13 4.21 -2.55
C GLU A 304 -31.20 5.36 -2.14
N GLU A 305 -31.74 6.49 -1.69
CA GLU A 305 -30.96 7.68 -1.33
C GLU A 305 -29.86 7.39 -0.31
N ASP A 306 -30.17 6.60 0.71
CA ASP A 306 -29.23 6.14 1.72
C ASP A 306 -28.95 4.63 1.68
N GLY A 307 -29.35 3.98 0.59
CA GLY A 307 -29.19 2.55 0.38
C GLY A 307 -27.75 2.13 0.20
N LYS A 308 -27.47 0.84 0.42
CA LYS A 308 -26.19 0.21 0.10
C LYS A 308 -26.33 -0.56 -1.21
N PHE A 309 -25.65 -0.11 -2.27
CA PHE A 309 -25.73 -0.78 -3.56
C PHE A 309 -24.46 -0.60 -4.39
N ILE A 310 -24.27 -1.51 -5.34
CA ILE A 310 -23.35 -1.38 -6.46
C ILE A 310 -24.08 -1.80 -7.74
N LYS A 311 -24.00 -0.97 -8.77
CA LYS A 311 -24.62 -1.17 -10.07
C LYS A 311 -23.60 -0.96 -11.17
N ILE A 312 -23.68 -1.76 -12.24
CA ILE A 312 -22.95 -1.49 -13.47
C ILE A 312 -23.94 -1.44 -14.65
N GLU A 313 -23.77 -0.44 -15.50
CA GLU A 313 -24.65 -0.16 -16.64
C GLU A 313 -23.84 -0.06 -17.94
N PRO A 314 -24.47 -0.25 -19.11
CA PRO A 314 -23.83 -0.04 -20.40
C PRO A 314 -23.18 1.34 -20.53
N ALA A 315 -21.93 1.39 -20.99
CA ALA A 315 -21.22 2.62 -21.33
C ALA A 315 -20.04 2.30 -22.26
N ASP A 316 -19.62 3.28 -23.06
CA ASP A 316 -18.54 3.12 -24.05
C ASP A 316 -17.15 3.04 -23.42
N VAL A 317 -17.00 3.60 -22.21
CA VAL A 317 -15.76 3.62 -21.44
C VAL A 317 -16.01 3.13 -20.02
N PHE A 318 -14.96 2.62 -19.37
CA PHE A 318 -15.06 2.28 -17.95
C PHE A 318 -15.06 3.54 -17.10
N SER A 319 -16.10 3.70 -16.30
CA SER A 319 -16.20 4.80 -15.33
C SER A 319 -16.76 4.32 -14.01
N VAL A 320 -16.40 5.00 -12.94
CA VAL A 320 -16.85 4.67 -11.59
C VAL A 320 -17.32 5.94 -10.88
N LYS A 321 -18.55 5.94 -10.42
CA LYS A 321 -19.09 6.93 -9.49
C LYS A 321 -19.26 6.28 -8.13
N TYR A 322 -18.66 6.89 -7.10
CA TYR A 322 -18.79 6.40 -5.73
C TYR A 322 -19.29 7.48 -4.78
N THR A 323 -20.18 7.11 -3.88
CA THR A 323 -20.70 7.97 -2.83
C THR A 323 -20.45 7.36 -1.46
N THR A 324 -19.75 8.11 -0.61
CA THR A 324 -19.64 7.83 0.84
C THR A 324 -20.65 8.70 1.60
N ILE A 325 -21.19 8.16 2.67
CA ILE A 325 -22.07 8.88 3.58
C ILE A 325 -21.58 8.60 4.99
N TYR A 326 -21.04 9.63 5.64
CA TYR A 326 -20.51 9.58 7.00
C TYR A 326 -21.20 10.62 7.87
N PRO A 327 -21.10 10.51 9.21
CA PRO A 327 -21.55 11.57 10.11
C PRO A 327 -20.82 12.90 9.83
N GLU A 328 -21.53 14.00 10.08
CA GLU A 328 -20.89 15.33 10.05
C GLU A 328 -19.70 15.40 11.03
N PRO A 329 -18.61 16.15 10.69
CA PRO A 329 -18.48 17.09 9.56
C PRO A 329 -17.98 16.49 8.25
N LEU A 330 -17.74 15.19 8.13
CA LEU A 330 -17.36 14.55 6.85
C LEU A 330 -18.52 14.57 5.85
N GLY A 331 -19.73 14.25 6.30
CA GLY A 331 -20.93 14.29 5.50
C GLY A 331 -20.93 13.34 4.30
N LYS A 332 -21.66 13.75 3.27
CA LYS A 332 -21.77 13.03 2.00
C LYS A 332 -20.70 13.51 1.02
N MET A 333 -19.88 12.57 0.53
CA MET A 333 -18.88 12.81 -0.51
C MET A 333 -19.18 11.96 -1.72
N SER A 334 -19.15 12.53 -2.92
CA SER A 334 -19.35 11.80 -4.17
C SER A 334 -18.30 12.24 -5.19
N TYR A 335 -17.75 11.28 -5.90
CA TYR A 335 -16.84 11.52 -7.02
C TYR A 335 -17.17 10.59 -8.17
N GLU A 336 -16.96 11.05 -9.41
CA GLU A 336 -17.09 10.25 -10.62
C GLU A 336 -15.78 10.35 -11.41
N PHE A 337 -15.18 9.20 -11.70
CA PHE A 337 -13.97 9.07 -12.49
C PHE A 337 -14.24 8.32 -13.77
N VAL A 338 -13.77 8.87 -14.89
CA VAL A 338 -13.80 8.21 -16.20
C VAL A 338 -12.40 7.81 -16.59
N MET A 339 -12.15 6.52 -16.73
CA MET A 339 -10.81 5.98 -17.01
C MET A 339 -10.46 6.16 -18.49
N LYS A 340 -9.93 7.31 -18.86
CA LYS A 340 -9.51 7.65 -20.23
C LYS A 340 -8.04 7.31 -20.47
N SER A 341 -7.18 7.55 -19.48
CA SER A 341 -5.74 7.31 -19.57
C SER A 341 -5.13 6.92 -18.23
N PHE A 342 -3.95 6.33 -18.26
CA PHE A 342 -3.16 6.07 -17.05
C PHE A 342 -2.77 7.37 -16.33
N GLU A 343 -2.51 8.43 -17.09
CA GLU A 343 -2.17 9.74 -16.54
C GLU A 343 -3.33 10.39 -15.75
N ASP A 344 -4.57 10.25 -16.21
CA ASP A 344 -5.75 10.73 -15.48
C ASP A 344 -5.92 9.97 -14.17
N PHE A 345 -5.72 8.64 -14.19
CA PHE A 345 -5.73 7.82 -12.96
C PHE A 345 -4.65 8.27 -11.98
N GLU A 346 -3.44 8.53 -12.44
CA GLU A 346 -2.33 9.01 -11.60
C GLU A 346 -2.62 10.34 -10.92
N LYS A 347 -3.32 11.24 -11.61
CA LYS A 347 -3.65 12.57 -11.09
C LYS A 347 -4.86 12.56 -10.18
N GLU A 348 -5.90 11.83 -10.53
CA GLU A 348 -7.20 11.98 -9.92
C GLU A 348 -7.54 10.91 -8.88
N ILE A 349 -7.02 9.68 -9.03
CA ILE A 349 -7.40 8.53 -8.20
C ILE A 349 -6.22 7.99 -7.40
N ALA A 350 -5.07 7.78 -8.04
CA ALA A 350 -3.93 7.15 -7.40
C ALA A 350 -3.45 7.84 -6.10
N PRO A 351 -3.55 9.18 -5.94
CA PRO A 351 -3.13 9.83 -4.70
C PRO A 351 -4.07 9.63 -3.50
N ALA A 352 -5.30 9.13 -3.71
CA ALA A 352 -6.26 8.91 -2.63
C ALA A 352 -5.80 7.78 -1.71
N ARG A 353 -5.68 8.08 -0.41
CA ARG A 353 -5.16 7.14 0.60
C ARG A 353 -6.27 6.31 1.22
N THR A 354 -5.88 5.10 1.65
CA THR A 354 -6.72 4.28 2.53
C THR A 354 -7.00 5.02 3.84
N TYR A 355 -8.11 4.69 4.48
CA TYR A 355 -8.57 5.36 5.69
C TYR A 355 -9.20 4.36 6.66
N GLY A 356 -9.28 4.75 7.91
CA GLY A 356 -9.93 3.97 8.96
C GLY A 356 -10.43 4.85 10.09
N PHE A 357 -11.37 4.32 10.86
CA PHE A 357 -11.98 5.00 11.99
C PHE A 357 -11.35 4.53 13.30
N VAL A 358 -11.17 5.45 14.25
CA VAL A 358 -10.58 5.14 15.56
C VAL A 358 -11.34 4.01 16.26
N GLU A 359 -12.68 4.01 16.18
CA GLU A 359 -13.52 2.96 16.76
C GLU A 359 -13.23 1.56 16.18
N GLU A 360 -12.86 1.47 14.91
CA GLU A 360 -12.53 0.20 14.23
C GLU A 360 -11.13 -0.27 14.60
N PHE A 361 -10.20 0.65 14.90
CA PHE A 361 -8.81 0.32 15.22
C PHE A 361 -8.66 -0.66 16.39
N ASN A 362 -9.44 -0.46 17.46
CA ASN A 362 -9.43 -1.36 18.61
C ASN A 362 -9.91 -2.76 18.24
N LYS A 363 -10.90 -2.86 17.36
CA LYS A 363 -11.40 -4.16 16.86
C LYS A 363 -10.39 -4.82 15.93
N LEU A 364 -9.76 -4.05 15.04
CA LEU A 364 -8.73 -4.54 14.12
C LEU A 364 -7.49 -5.04 14.88
N ALA A 365 -7.06 -4.32 15.92
CA ALA A 365 -5.94 -4.74 16.77
C ALA A 365 -6.23 -6.07 17.49
N GLN A 366 -7.44 -6.25 18.01
CA GLN A 366 -7.86 -7.53 18.63
C GLN A 366 -7.87 -8.71 17.64
N LEU A 367 -8.07 -8.43 16.34
CA LEU A 367 -8.03 -9.42 15.27
C LEU A 367 -6.62 -9.63 14.69
N GLY A 368 -5.58 -8.95 15.22
CA GLY A 368 -4.23 -8.97 14.67
C GLY A 368 -4.15 -8.34 13.28
N LEU A 369 -5.01 -7.35 12.99
CA LEU A 369 -5.06 -6.62 11.74
C LEU A 369 -4.59 -5.18 11.94
N ALA A 370 -4.26 -4.49 10.84
CA ALA A 370 -3.76 -3.12 10.82
C ALA A 370 -2.45 -2.89 11.62
N GLU A 371 -1.70 -3.95 11.91
CA GLU A 371 -0.41 -3.85 12.62
C GLU A 371 0.63 -3.02 11.84
N GLY A 372 0.48 -2.89 10.54
CA GLY A 372 1.28 -2.03 9.67
C GLY A 372 0.75 -0.61 9.50
N GLY A 373 -0.42 -0.30 10.05
CA GLY A 373 -0.97 1.05 10.04
C GLY A 373 -0.05 2.02 10.76
N ARG A 374 0.32 3.12 10.09
CA ARG A 374 1.13 4.22 10.59
C ARG A 374 0.40 5.52 10.33
N LEU A 375 0.58 6.51 11.18
CA LEU A 375 -0.05 7.82 11.00
C LEU A 375 0.32 8.51 9.66
N ASN A 376 1.30 7.98 8.93
CA ASN A 376 1.74 8.49 7.64
C ASN A 376 1.32 7.62 6.43
N ASN A 377 0.66 6.47 6.65
CA ASN A 377 0.26 5.57 5.56
C ASN A 377 -1.24 5.27 5.48
N PHE A 378 -2.06 6.00 6.21
CA PHE A 378 -3.52 6.00 6.08
C PHE A 378 -4.12 7.28 6.66
N VAL A 379 -5.37 7.55 6.34
CA VAL A 379 -6.14 8.67 6.92
C VAL A 379 -6.90 8.15 8.13
N LEU A 380 -6.60 8.70 9.33
CA LEU A 380 -7.28 8.35 10.57
C LEU A 380 -8.43 9.32 10.83
N ILE A 381 -9.61 8.76 11.08
CA ILE A 381 -10.85 9.53 11.29
C ILE A 381 -11.42 9.23 12.68
N ASP A 382 -11.79 10.26 13.41
CA ASP A 382 -12.51 10.17 14.67
C ASP A 382 -13.64 11.21 14.73
N ASN A 383 -14.85 10.78 15.11
CA ASN A 383 -16.02 11.65 15.23
C ASN A 383 -16.20 12.59 14.00
N GLY A 384 -16.02 12.04 12.79
CA GLY A 384 -16.14 12.77 11.53
C GLY A 384 -15.01 13.75 11.23
N LYS A 385 -13.91 13.73 11.99
CA LYS A 385 -12.74 14.60 11.78
C LYS A 385 -11.51 13.78 11.39
N VAL A 386 -10.75 14.28 10.43
CA VAL A 386 -9.44 13.72 10.09
C VAL A 386 -8.42 14.18 11.12
N LEU A 387 -7.71 13.22 11.75
CA LEU A 387 -6.82 13.50 12.88
C LEU A 387 -5.35 13.71 12.46
N ASN A 388 -4.82 12.85 11.59
CA ASN A 388 -3.37 12.69 11.39
C ASN A 388 -2.81 13.43 10.17
N THR A 389 -3.66 13.95 9.30
CA THR A 389 -3.21 14.55 8.04
C THR A 389 -4.27 15.51 7.49
N GLU A 390 -3.93 16.28 6.46
CA GLU A 390 -4.92 16.95 5.63
C GLU A 390 -5.34 16.03 4.48
N LEU A 391 -6.59 16.12 4.04
CA LEU A 391 -7.05 15.40 2.85
C LEU A 391 -6.35 15.97 1.61
N ARG A 392 -5.88 15.09 0.73
CA ARG A 392 -5.28 15.46 -0.57
C ARG A 392 -6.33 15.99 -1.55
N PHE A 393 -7.57 15.54 -1.39
CA PHE A 393 -8.75 15.99 -2.14
C PHE A 393 -9.93 16.15 -1.19
N ARG A 394 -10.85 17.03 -1.52
CA ARG A 394 -12.09 17.18 -0.75
C ARG A 394 -12.86 15.84 -0.67
N GLU A 395 -12.86 15.07 -1.77
CA GLU A 395 -13.54 13.79 -1.90
C GLU A 395 -12.57 12.59 -1.78
N GLU A 396 -11.46 12.71 -1.03
CA GLU A 396 -10.42 11.69 -0.98
C GLU A 396 -10.96 10.31 -0.61
N LEU A 397 -11.90 10.23 0.34
CA LEU A 397 -12.46 8.96 0.78
C LEU A 397 -13.29 8.27 -0.33
N ALA A 398 -14.05 9.05 -1.11
CA ALA A 398 -14.79 8.52 -2.26
C ALA A 398 -13.84 8.11 -3.40
N ARG A 399 -12.79 8.90 -3.67
CA ARG A 399 -11.76 8.57 -4.67
C ARG A 399 -11.00 7.29 -4.30
N HIS A 400 -10.72 7.07 -3.02
CA HIS A 400 -10.10 5.83 -2.58
C HIS A 400 -11.01 4.61 -2.82
N LYS A 401 -12.31 4.73 -2.56
CA LYS A 401 -13.25 3.65 -2.89
C LYS A 401 -13.37 3.38 -4.39
N ILE A 402 -13.18 4.40 -5.23
CA ILE A 402 -13.06 4.22 -6.68
C ILE A 402 -11.80 3.44 -7.03
N LEU A 403 -10.65 3.75 -6.38
CA LEU A 403 -9.41 2.99 -6.52
C LEU A 403 -9.62 1.51 -6.21
N ASP A 404 -10.27 1.20 -5.09
CA ASP A 404 -10.58 -0.17 -4.66
C ASP A 404 -11.42 -0.91 -5.73
N ILE A 405 -12.48 -0.27 -6.24
CA ILE A 405 -13.32 -0.85 -7.29
C ILE A 405 -12.51 -1.14 -8.57
N ILE A 406 -11.68 -0.19 -9.02
CA ILE A 406 -10.84 -0.37 -10.21
C ILE A 406 -9.92 -1.58 -10.05
N GLY A 407 -9.33 -1.78 -8.87
CA GLY A 407 -8.45 -2.90 -8.57
C GLY A 407 -9.18 -4.23 -8.47
N ASP A 408 -10.27 -4.28 -7.71
CA ASP A 408 -11.07 -5.49 -7.51
C ASP A 408 -11.69 -5.98 -8.82
N PHE A 409 -12.17 -5.07 -9.67
CA PHE A 409 -12.74 -5.41 -10.98
C PHE A 409 -11.71 -5.97 -11.95
N TYR A 410 -10.42 -5.64 -11.77
CA TYR A 410 -9.37 -6.22 -12.62
C TYR A 410 -9.09 -7.71 -12.34
N LEU A 411 -9.69 -8.29 -11.29
CA LEU A 411 -9.74 -9.74 -11.06
C LEU A 411 -10.58 -10.50 -12.11
N LEU A 412 -11.34 -9.80 -12.96
CA LEU A 412 -11.88 -10.36 -14.19
C LEU A 412 -10.77 -10.76 -15.19
N GLY A 413 -9.58 -10.15 -15.06
CA GLY A 413 -8.39 -10.41 -15.88
C GLY A 413 -8.46 -9.84 -17.29
N MET A 414 -9.40 -8.96 -17.55
CA MET A 414 -9.56 -8.23 -18.80
C MET A 414 -10.22 -6.86 -18.53
N SER A 415 -10.07 -5.93 -19.47
CA SER A 415 -10.70 -4.62 -19.37
C SER A 415 -12.20 -4.70 -19.56
N ILE A 416 -12.92 -3.70 -19.05
CA ILE A 416 -14.38 -3.64 -19.08
C ILE A 416 -14.85 -2.30 -19.64
N ARG A 417 -15.95 -2.30 -20.38
CA ARG A 417 -16.72 -1.11 -20.77
C ARG A 417 -18.04 -1.12 -20.04
N GLY A 418 -18.28 -0.09 -19.24
CA GLY A 418 -19.48 0.04 -18.41
C GLY A 418 -19.29 1.14 -17.36
N LYS A 419 -20.39 1.65 -16.86
CA LYS A 419 -20.44 2.65 -15.79
C LYS A 419 -20.82 1.98 -14.47
N VAL A 420 -19.92 2.01 -13.50
CA VAL A 420 -20.19 1.56 -12.14
C VAL A 420 -20.72 2.73 -11.31
N THR A 421 -21.83 2.52 -10.60
CA THR A 421 -22.32 3.44 -9.57
C THR A 421 -22.42 2.66 -8.26
N ALA A 422 -21.76 3.15 -7.20
CA ALA A 422 -21.73 2.46 -5.92
C ALA A 422 -21.91 3.43 -4.75
N GLN A 423 -22.55 2.95 -3.69
CA GLN A 423 -22.78 3.69 -2.46
C GLN A 423 -22.61 2.78 -1.24
N LYS A 424 -21.82 3.20 -0.25
CA LYS A 424 -21.58 2.49 1.03
C LYS A 424 -21.05 1.06 0.87
N THR A 425 -20.46 0.70 -0.26
CA THR A 425 -19.95 -0.65 -0.55
C THR A 425 -18.46 -0.81 -0.19
N GLY A 426 -18.01 -2.04 -0.15
CA GLY A 426 -16.60 -2.41 0.07
C GLY A 426 -16.19 -3.61 -0.78
N HIS A 427 -15.01 -4.19 -0.50
CA HIS A 427 -14.44 -5.28 -1.28
C HIS A 427 -15.37 -6.50 -1.44
N ALA A 428 -16.16 -6.83 -0.41
CA ALA A 428 -17.12 -7.93 -0.50
C ALA A 428 -18.22 -7.69 -1.55
N ASP A 429 -18.71 -6.45 -1.64
CA ASP A 429 -19.72 -6.09 -2.65
C ASP A 429 -19.09 -6.01 -4.04
N ASN A 430 -17.87 -5.47 -4.14
CA ASN A 430 -17.09 -5.45 -5.38
C ASN A 430 -16.87 -6.88 -5.91
N ALA A 431 -16.45 -7.80 -5.04
CA ALA A 431 -16.25 -9.20 -5.38
C ALA A 431 -17.53 -9.91 -5.86
N ARG A 432 -18.67 -9.62 -5.22
CA ARG A 432 -19.98 -10.14 -5.65
C ARG A 432 -20.35 -9.61 -7.04
N MET A 433 -20.10 -8.32 -7.30
CA MET A 433 -20.36 -7.72 -8.61
C MET A 433 -19.43 -8.31 -9.69
N VAL A 434 -18.15 -8.50 -9.40
CA VAL A 434 -17.18 -9.16 -10.31
C VAL A 434 -17.65 -10.57 -10.68
N ASN A 435 -18.13 -11.37 -9.71
CA ASN A 435 -18.68 -12.70 -9.99
C ASN A 435 -19.96 -12.60 -10.84
N LEU A 436 -20.85 -11.67 -10.54
CA LEU A 436 -22.10 -11.48 -11.30
C LEU A 436 -21.81 -11.07 -12.76
N ILE A 437 -20.84 -10.21 -13.00
CA ILE A 437 -20.38 -9.86 -14.35
C ILE A 437 -19.83 -11.08 -15.05
N LYS A 438 -18.97 -11.86 -14.38
CA LYS A 438 -18.41 -13.09 -14.93
C LYS A 438 -19.49 -14.08 -15.34
N GLU A 439 -20.47 -14.33 -14.49
CA GLU A 439 -21.58 -15.25 -14.76
C GLU A 439 -22.49 -14.75 -15.88
N SER A 440 -22.68 -13.44 -15.98
CA SER A 440 -23.60 -12.82 -16.93
C SER A 440 -23.00 -12.58 -18.32
N CYS A 441 -21.69 -12.32 -18.38
CA CYS A 441 -21.01 -11.88 -19.60
C CYS A 441 -19.96 -12.88 -20.14
N LEU A 442 -19.51 -13.86 -19.29
CA LEU A 442 -18.49 -14.82 -19.67
C LEU A 442 -19.06 -16.23 -19.46
N LYS A 443 -19.85 -16.72 -20.44
CA LYS A 443 -20.31 -18.12 -20.43
C LYS A 443 -19.13 -19.06 -20.64
N LYS A 444 -19.12 -20.19 -19.92
CA LYS A 444 -18.17 -21.28 -20.13
C LYS A 444 -18.47 -22.02 -21.42
#